data_37f7f85ea41e3f644e6280c554922265
#
_entry.id   37f7f85ea41e3f644e6280c554922265
#
_cell.length_a   1.000
_cell.length_b   1.000
_cell.length_c   1.000
_cell.angle_alpha   90.00
_cell.angle_beta   90.00
_cell.angle_gamma   90.00
#
_symmetry.space_group_name_H-M   'P 1'
#
loop_
_entity.id
_entity.type
_entity.pdbx_description
1 polymer ?
#
loop_
_entity_poly.entity_id
_entity_poly.type
_entity_poly.pdbx_seq_one_letter_code
_entity_poly.pdbx_strand_id
1 'polypeptide(L)'
;MAPSGMQEIKVSVIMHTLHVELGERSYPLYIGRDLFADRELLRRHADGSQVVIVSNDTVAPLYMDRLREALDDRKTVTEIILPDGEQHKSLDTLSSIFDRVMTDNHNRTTTFIALGGGVVGDMTGFAAACYQRGVNFIQIPTTLLAQVDSSVGGKTAVNHPLGKNMIGAFFQPQAVLIDTQTLQTLPSREFAAGMAEVIKYGLISDAPFYRWLLEDMPRLLAREESALAEAIECSCANKARVVAADEREGGVRAILNFGHTFGHAIETAQGYGNWLHGEAVAAGMMMAMRLSAARGQVTEEEVVQLETLLRQVNLPVAPPKEMSAEQFLELMGRDKKVVDGRLRLILLRAIGEAEVVDDVSPEELVTLIEGL
;
A
#
# COMPACT_ATOMS: atom_id res chain seq x y z
N MET A 1 -17.94 38.72 39.08
CA MET A 1 -18.57 37.60 38.34
C MET A 1 -17.64 37.24 37.21
N ALA A 2 -16.90 36.14 37.32
CA ALA A 2 -16.05 35.61 36.26
C ALA A 2 -16.90 34.73 35.32
N PRO A 3 -16.71 34.75 33.99
CA PRO A 3 -17.44 33.87 33.10
C PRO A 3 -16.92 32.46 33.24
N SER A 4 -17.86 31.56 33.37
CA SER A 4 -17.75 30.12 33.49
C SER A 4 -16.94 29.48 32.31
N GLY A 5 -16.11 28.53 32.67
CA GLY A 5 -15.28 27.77 31.75
C GLY A 5 -16.06 27.15 30.60
N MET A 6 -15.55 27.37 29.41
CA MET A 6 -15.80 26.47 28.28
C MET A 6 -15.09 25.14 28.60
N GLN A 7 -15.88 24.12 28.94
CA GLN A 7 -15.40 22.74 28.84
C GLN A 7 -15.08 22.45 27.38
N GLU A 8 -13.81 22.24 27.07
CA GLU A 8 -13.41 21.59 25.83
C GLU A 8 -14.13 20.23 25.77
N ILE A 9 -15.07 20.10 24.85
CA ILE A 9 -15.66 18.82 24.51
C ILE A 9 -14.50 18.03 23.87
N LYS A 10 -13.87 17.15 24.64
CA LYS A 10 -12.99 16.11 24.08
C LYS A 10 -13.90 15.24 23.20
N VAL A 11 -13.91 15.53 21.91
CA VAL A 11 -14.44 14.60 20.92
C VAL A 11 -13.59 13.33 21.07
N SER A 12 -14.21 12.27 21.56
CA SER A 12 -13.59 10.95 21.63
C SER A 12 -13.22 10.57 20.18
N VAL A 13 -11.93 10.60 19.89
CA VAL A 13 -11.41 10.12 18.61
C VAL A 13 -11.76 8.64 18.53
N ILE A 14 -12.62 8.26 17.58
CA ILE A 14 -12.90 6.85 17.31
C ILE A 14 -11.63 6.29 16.67
N MET A 15 -10.90 5.50 17.43
CA MET A 15 -9.70 4.83 16.97
C MET A 15 -9.97 3.32 16.93
N HIS A 16 -9.83 2.74 15.74
CA HIS A 16 -9.85 1.29 15.57
C HIS A 16 -8.43 0.75 15.70
N THR A 17 -8.27 -0.39 16.32
CA THR A 17 -6.98 -1.05 16.48
C THR A 17 -7.07 -2.48 15.96
N LEU A 18 -6.27 -2.78 14.96
CA LEU A 18 -6.06 -4.13 14.43
C LEU A 18 -4.65 -4.60 14.79
N HIS A 19 -4.42 -5.90 14.75
CA HIS A 19 -3.09 -6.47 14.94
C HIS A 19 -2.70 -7.34 13.75
N VAL A 20 -1.47 -7.21 13.31
CA VAL A 20 -0.85 -8.17 12.41
C VAL A 20 -0.17 -9.21 13.28
N GLU A 21 -0.72 -10.44 13.29
CA GLU A 21 -0.30 -11.51 14.19
C GLU A 21 0.89 -12.28 13.59
N LEU A 22 2.09 -12.04 14.13
CA LEU A 22 3.37 -12.63 13.70
C LEU A 22 4.19 -13.15 14.90
N GLY A 23 3.51 -13.58 15.96
CA GLY A 23 4.17 -13.99 17.22
C GLY A 23 4.89 -12.82 17.88
N GLU A 24 6.19 -12.98 18.16
CA GLU A 24 6.99 -11.91 18.79
C GLU A 24 7.16 -10.65 17.93
N ARG A 25 6.84 -10.72 16.63
CA ARG A 25 6.91 -9.61 15.68
C ARG A 25 5.55 -9.02 15.36
N SER A 26 4.50 -9.38 16.12
CA SER A 26 3.17 -8.80 16.00
C SER A 26 3.20 -7.30 16.30
N TYR A 27 2.40 -6.53 15.57
CA TYR A 27 2.34 -5.08 15.73
C TYR A 27 0.93 -4.53 15.50
N PRO A 28 0.58 -3.41 16.14
CA PRO A 28 -0.72 -2.77 15.98
C PRO A 28 -0.78 -1.89 14.73
N LEU A 29 -1.97 -1.85 14.12
CA LEU A 29 -2.42 -0.85 13.16
C LEU A 29 -3.46 0.01 13.86
N TYR A 30 -3.20 1.29 14.01
CA TYR A 30 -4.14 2.27 14.56
C TYR A 30 -4.78 3.02 13.40
N ILE A 31 -6.11 3.03 13.33
CA ILE A 31 -6.88 3.66 12.24
C ILE A 31 -7.80 4.70 12.86
N GLY A 32 -7.73 5.92 12.41
CA GLY A 32 -8.56 7.01 12.93
C GLY A 32 -8.07 8.38 12.50
N ARG A 33 -8.44 9.39 13.27
CA ARG A 33 -8.15 10.78 12.99
C ARG A 33 -7.16 11.35 13.99
N ASP A 34 -6.30 12.26 13.55
CA ASP A 34 -5.29 12.96 14.37
C ASP A 34 -4.27 12.06 15.09
N LEU A 35 -4.04 10.86 14.58
CA LEU A 35 -3.24 9.83 15.26
C LEU A 35 -1.75 10.19 15.34
N PHE A 36 -1.17 10.78 14.30
CA PHE A 36 0.25 11.16 14.33
C PHE A 36 0.51 12.45 15.12
N ALA A 37 -0.54 13.12 15.62
CA ALA A 37 -0.46 14.21 16.58
C ALA A 37 -0.70 13.73 18.03
N ASP A 38 -1.03 12.47 18.24
CA ASP A 38 -1.23 11.89 19.57
C ASP A 38 0.13 11.60 20.24
N ARG A 39 0.50 12.48 21.19
CA ARG A 39 1.78 12.40 21.92
C ARG A 39 1.93 11.10 22.70
N GLU A 40 0.84 10.57 23.26
CA GLU A 40 0.88 9.35 24.06
C GLU A 40 1.10 8.13 23.17
N LEU A 41 0.43 8.08 22.03
CA LEU A 41 0.59 7.03 21.03
C LEU A 41 2.02 7.00 20.46
N LEU A 42 2.53 8.16 20.05
CA LEU A 42 3.92 8.29 19.56
C LEU A 42 4.95 7.90 20.65
N ARG A 43 4.74 8.34 21.89
CA ARG A 43 5.65 8.02 22.99
C ARG A 43 5.69 6.53 23.31
N ARG A 44 4.58 5.82 23.14
CA ARG A 44 4.49 4.36 23.35
C ARG A 44 5.37 3.58 22.38
N HIS A 45 5.49 4.02 21.15
CA HIS A 45 6.19 3.30 20.07
C HIS A 45 7.55 3.92 19.69
N ALA A 46 7.84 5.14 20.14
CA ALA A 46 9.13 5.81 19.98
C ALA A 46 9.67 6.23 21.35
N ASP A 47 10.04 5.27 22.17
CA ASP A 47 10.49 5.46 23.56
C ASP A 47 11.96 5.93 23.68
N GLY A 48 12.78 5.71 22.65
CA GLY A 48 14.17 6.15 22.58
C GLY A 48 14.31 7.68 22.63
N SER A 49 15.52 8.16 22.98
CA SER A 49 15.83 9.60 23.05
C SER A 49 16.07 10.27 21.69
N GLN A 50 16.22 9.47 20.63
CA GLN A 50 16.52 9.94 19.29
C GLN A 50 15.45 9.43 18.30
N VAL A 51 15.02 10.31 17.41
CA VAL A 51 14.03 10.03 16.36
C VAL A 51 14.55 10.54 15.02
N VAL A 52 14.38 9.77 13.98
CA VAL A 52 14.60 10.18 12.59
C VAL A 52 13.25 10.17 11.88
N ILE A 53 12.81 11.31 11.36
CA ILE A 53 11.63 11.41 10.52
C ILE A 53 12.08 11.47 9.07
N VAL A 54 11.67 10.48 8.28
CA VAL A 54 11.89 10.48 6.82
C VAL A 54 10.58 10.80 6.13
N SER A 55 10.60 11.80 5.27
CA SER A 55 9.47 12.23 4.46
C SER A 55 9.96 12.62 3.06
N ASN A 56 9.06 13.12 2.21
CA ASN A 56 9.44 13.70 0.93
C ASN A 56 9.01 15.18 0.83
N ASP A 57 9.45 15.85 -0.23
CA ASP A 57 9.23 17.28 -0.47
C ASP A 57 7.75 17.63 -0.74
N THR A 58 6.90 16.66 -1.09
CA THR A 58 5.45 16.81 -1.25
C THR A 58 4.70 16.70 0.10
N VAL A 59 5.09 15.76 0.97
CA VAL A 59 4.37 15.43 2.21
C VAL A 59 4.85 16.26 3.39
N ALA A 60 6.17 16.51 3.49
CA ALA A 60 6.77 17.23 4.61
C ALA A 60 6.12 18.60 4.87
N PRO A 61 5.88 19.46 3.85
CA PRO A 61 5.24 20.77 4.07
C PRO A 61 3.83 20.67 4.67
N LEU A 62 3.16 19.53 4.53
CA LEU A 62 1.79 19.34 5.00
C LEU A 62 1.73 18.85 6.46
N TYR A 63 2.70 18.03 6.89
CA TYR A 63 2.54 17.24 8.12
C TYR A 63 3.76 17.22 9.04
N MET A 64 4.96 17.61 8.58
CA MET A 64 6.20 17.49 9.33
C MET A 64 6.17 18.28 10.64
N ASP A 65 5.77 19.55 10.59
CA ASP A 65 5.71 20.41 11.78
C ASP A 65 4.78 19.84 12.83
N ARG A 66 3.60 19.36 12.41
CA ARG A 66 2.60 18.77 13.30
C ARG A 66 3.10 17.49 13.98
N LEU A 67 3.79 16.62 13.23
CA LEU A 67 4.41 15.41 13.80
C LEU A 67 5.53 15.78 14.78
N ARG A 68 6.38 16.74 14.41
CA ARG A 68 7.48 17.20 15.26
C ARG A 68 6.98 17.79 16.59
N GLU A 69 5.92 18.61 16.55
CA GLU A 69 5.30 19.19 17.75
C GLU A 69 4.68 18.13 18.68
N ALA A 70 4.27 16.98 18.12
CA ALA A 70 3.72 15.88 18.90
C ALA A 70 4.81 15.00 19.56
N LEU A 71 6.06 15.06 19.11
CA LEU A 71 7.18 14.37 19.74
C LEU A 71 7.60 15.04 21.05
N ASP A 72 8.13 14.26 21.97
CA ASP A 72 8.63 14.77 23.26
C ASP A 72 9.82 15.73 23.04
N ASP A 73 9.79 16.92 23.63
CA ASP A 73 10.82 17.95 23.52
C ASP A 73 12.22 17.47 24.00
N ARG A 74 12.26 16.37 24.74
CA ARG A 74 13.52 15.72 25.19
C ARG A 74 14.16 14.85 24.11
N LYS A 75 13.49 14.62 22.96
CA LYS A 75 14.02 13.81 21.87
C LYS A 75 14.90 14.65 20.96
N THR A 76 16.02 14.08 20.53
CA THR A 76 16.76 14.60 19.38
C THR A 76 16.04 14.14 18.11
N VAL A 77 15.56 15.09 17.33
CA VAL A 77 14.82 14.81 16.07
C VAL A 77 15.67 15.22 14.89
N THR A 78 15.93 14.27 13.98
CA THR A 78 16.52 14.54 12.66
C THR A 78 15.44 14.38 11.60
N GLU A 79 15.28 15.37 10.76
CA GLU A 79 14.38 15.37 9.61
C GLU A 79 15.17 15.11 8.33
N ILE A 80 14.68 14.15 7.52
CA ILE A 80 15.27 13.80 6.23
C ILE A 80 14.18 13.92 5.17
N ILE A 81 14.35 14.87 4.25
CA ILE A 81 13.39 15.12 3.17
C ILE A 81 13.97 14.56 1.88
N LEU A 82 13.29 13.55 1.34
CA LEU A 82 13.64 12.90 0.09
C LEU A 82 12.92 13.57 -1.09
N PRO A 83 13.45 13.48 -2.30
CA PRO A 83 12.69 13.84 -3.49
C PRO A 83 11.48 12.92 -3.64
N ASP A 84 10.35 13.46 -4.11
CA ASP A 84 9.15 12.66 -4.38
C ASP A 84 9.27 11.85 -5.67
N GLY A 85 8.70 10.65 -5.65
CA GLY A 85 8.52 9.79 -6.83
C GLY A 85 9.29 8.48 -6.77
N GLU A 86 8.74 7.49 -7.47
CA GLU A 86 9.25 6.11 -7.55
C GLU A 86 10.69 6.03 -8.14
N GLN A 87 11.06 6.98 -9.00
CA GLN A 87 12.41 7.06 -9.58
C GLN A 87 13.51 7.32 -8.54
N HIS A 88 13.15 7.85 -7.37
CA HIS A 88 14.06 8.12 -6.27
C HIS A 88 14.15 6.96 -5.27
N LYS A 89 13.39 5.89 -5.46
CA LYS A 89 13.43 4.67 -4.64
C LYS A 89 14.67 3.83 -5.00
N SER A 90 15.84 4.28 -4.60
CA SER A 90 17.14 3.73 -5.04
C SER A 90 18.12 3.53 -3.88
N LEU A 91 19.21 2.78 -4.15
CA LEU A 91 20.32 2.61 -3.21
C LEU A 91 21.03 3.94 -2.93
N ASP A 92 21.14 4.82 -3.91
CA ASP A 92 21.81 6.12 -3.74
C ASP A 92 21.01 7.00 -2.75
N THR A 93 19.69 7.06 -2.92
CA THR A 93 18.82 7.77 -1.97
C THR A 93 18.83 7.11 -0.58
N LEU A 94 18.86 5.79 -0.52
CA LEU A 94 19.00 5.05 0.76
C LEU A 94 20.33 5.40 1.44
N SER A 95 21.44 5.49 0.68
CA SER A 95 22.75 5.90 1.21
C SER A 95 22.71 7.28 1.83
N SER A 96 21.99 8.23 1.23
CA SER A 96 21.84 9.58 1.79
C SER A 96 21.14 9.60 3.16
N ILE A 97 20.22 8.67 3.40
CA ILE A 97 19.61 8.49 4.73
C ILE A 97 20.69 8.07 5.74
N PHE A 98 21.54 7.09 5.39
CA PHE A 98 22.63 6.63 6.27
C PHE A 98 23.65 7.73 6.55
N ASP A 99 24.05 8.49 5.55
CA ASP A 99 24.99 9.59 5.70
C ASP A 99 24.47 10.60 6.73
N ARG A 100 23.19 10.94 6.65
CA ARG A 100 22.58 11.88 7.57
C ARG A 100 22.51 11.35 9.01
N VAL A 101 22.00 10.13 9.21
CA VAL A 101 21.88 9.57 10.57
C VAL A 101 23.22 9.29 11.22
N MET A 102 24.27 8.98 10.45
CA MET A 102 25.63 8.83 10.97
C MET A 102 26.24 10.18 11.31
N THR A 103 26.03 11.20 10.49
CA THR A 103 26.51 12.57 10.76
C THR A 103 25.90 13.11 12.06
N ASP A 104 24.62 12.87 12.30
CA ASP A 104 23.90 13.32 13.50
C ASP A 104 24.09 12.36 14.71
N ASN A 105 25.00 11.38 14.59
CA ASN A 105 25.37 10.43 15.65
C ASN A 105 24.18 9.66 16.26
N HIS A 106 23.27 9.21 15.42
CA HIS A 106 22.17 8.35 15.87
C HIS A 106 22.67 6.99 16.38
N ASN A 107 22.13 6.54 17.49
CA ASN A 107 22.52 5.29 18.11
C ASN A 107 21.51 4.15 17.82
N ARG A 108 21.77 2.96 18.35
CA ARG A 108 20.97 1.76 18.12
C ARG A 108 19.55 1.80 18.72
N THR A 109 19.24 2.76 19.59
CA THR A 109 17.90 2.94 20.18
C THR A 109 17.07 3.99 19.46
N THR A 110 17.59 4.54 18.37
CA THR A 110 16.86 5.49 17.51
C THR A 110 15.62 4.81 16.91
N THR A 111 14.49 5.53 16.88
CA THR A 111 13.30 5.12 16.15
C THR A 111 13.20 5.90 14.85
N PHE A 112 13.04 5.19 13.73
CA PHE A 112 12.75 5.81 12.43
C PHE A 112 11.23 5.94 12.25
N ILE A 113 10.78 7.08 11.75
CA ILE A 113 9.38 7.35 11.43
C ILE A 113 9.28 7.62 9.93
N ALA A 114 8.55 6.79 9.22
CA ALA A 114 8.21 7.00 7.81
C ALA A 114 6.93 7.83 7.71
N LEU A 115 7.03 9.09 7.30
CA LEU A 115 5.90 9.98 7.09
C LEU A 115 5.68 10.19 5.58
N GLY A 116 4.83 9.40 4.94
CA GLY A 116 4.64 9.50 3.49
C GLY A 116 3.91 8.33 2.84
N GLY A 117 3.96 8.26 1.53
CA GLY A 117 3.45 7.15 0.73
C GLY A 117 4.34 5.91 0.79
N GLY A 118 4.03 4.92 -0.06
CA GLY A 118 4.74 3.63 -0.09
C GLY A 118 6.25 3.73 -0.35
N VAL A 119 6.69 4.67 -1.19
CA VAL A 119 8.12 4.91 -1.45
C VAL A 119 8.86 5.28 -0.17
N VAL A 120 8.32 6.24 0.59
CA VAL A 120 8.91 6.68 1.87
C VAL A 120 8.88 5.53 2.88
N GLY A 121 7.76 4.79 2.97
CA GLY A 121 7.60 3.65 3.86
C GLY A 121 8.64 2.56 3.61
N ASP A 122 8.79 2.14 2.34
CA ASP A 122 9.71 1.09 1.93
C ASP A 122 11.17 1.48 2.17
N MET A 123 11.56 2.70 1.79
CA MET A 123 12.93 3.18 1.96
C MET A 123 13.29 3.35 3.44
N THR A 124 12.38 3.92 4.24
CA THR A 124 12.62 4.11 5.67
C THR A 124 12.69 2.78 6.40
N GLY A 125 11.80 1.84 6.08
CA GLY A 125 11.80 0.50 6.66
C GLY A 125 13.06 -0.28 6.28
N PHE A 126 13.53 -0.17 5.04
CA PHE A 126 14.80 -0.81 4.62
C PHE A 126 16.02 -0.13 5.26
N ALA A 127 16.02 1.21 5.37
CA ALA A 127 17.04 1.92 6.13
C ALA A 127 17.09 1.45 7.59
N ALA A 128 15.92 1.34 8.24
CA ALA A 128 15.82 0.87 9.62
C ALA A 128 16.31 -0.59 9.77
N ALA A 129 15.99 -1.46 8.82
CA ALA A 129 16.46 -2.85 8.82
C ALA A 129 17.98 -2.97 8.73
N CYS A 130 18.64 -2.06 7.99
CA CYS A 130 20.08 -2.09 7.75
C CYS A 130 20.86 -1.32 8.81
N TYR A 131 20.34 -0.17 9.28
CA TYR A 131 21.04 0.69 10.22
C TYR A 131 21.27 -0.02 11.55
N GLN A 132 22.52 -0.02 12.04
CA GLN A 132 22.92 -0.71 13.29
C GLN A 132 22.45 -2.18 13.37
N ARG A 133 22.18 -2.85 12.24
CA ARG A 133 21.63 -4.22 12.10
C ARG A 133 20.19 -4.35 12.56
N GLY A 134 19.43 -3.27 12.54
CA GLY A 134 18.02 -3.17 12.89
C GLY A 134 17.80 -2.16 14.01
N VAL A 135 17.00 -1.13 13.69
CA VAL A 135 16.46 -0.16 14.66
C VAL A 135 14.95 -0.14 14.53
N ASN A 136 14.26 0.33 15.57
CA ASN A 136 12.81 0.43 15.54
C ASN A 136 12.34 1.39 14.44
N PHE A 137 11.20 1.06 13.79
CA PHE A 137 10.56 2.01 12.91
C PHE A 137 9.04 1.99 13.04
N ILE A 138 8.42 3.13 12.73
CA ILE A 138 6.98 3.37 12.73
C ILE A 138 6.60 3.85 11.34
N GLN A 139 5.43 3.45 10.83
CA GLN A 139 4.88 3.98 9.60
C GLN A 139 3.70 4.91 9.87
N ILE A 140 3.70 6.05 9.19
CA ILE A 140 2.59 7.01 9.13
C ILE A 140 2.26 7.19 7.63
N PRO A 141 1.47 6.24 7.06
CA PRO A 141 1.14 6.25 5.65
C PRO A 141 0.17 7.41 5.34
N THR A 142 0.49 8.21 4.31
CA THR A 142 -0.27 9.40 3.92
C THR A 142 -1.02 9.26 2.60
N THR A 143 -0.84 8.17 1.87
CA THR A 143 -1.63 7.83 0.68
C THR A 143 -2.55 6.65 0.98
N LEU A 144 -3.71 6.58 0.32
CA LEU A 144 -4.63 5.46 0.51
C LEU A 144 -3.96 4.12 0.18
N LEU A 145 -3.21 4.06 -0.92
CA LEU A 145 -2.44 2.87 -1.29
C LEU A 145 -1.50 2.40 -0.16
N ALA A 146 -0.81 3.34 0.47
CA ALA A 146 0.08 2.99 1.58
C ALA A 146 -0.71 2.59 2.84
N GLN A 147 -1.84 3.21 3.12
CA GLN A 147 -2.69 2.90 4.26
C GLN A 147 -3.26 1.49 4.21
N VAL A 148 -3.72 1.05 3.01
CA VAL A 148 -4.40 -0.25 2.87
C VAL A 148 -3.47 -1.37 2.41
N ASP A 149 -2.29 -1.04 1.86
CA ASP A 149 -1.40 -2.05 1.27
C ASP A 149 0.04 -1.93 1.75
N SER A 150 0.87 -1.03 1.25
CA SER A 150 2.33 -1.11 1.41
C SER A 150 2.80 -1.03 2.87
N SER A 151 2.06 -0.40 3.79
CA SER A 151 2.43 -0.32 5.21
C SER A 151 2.19 -1.62 5.99
N VAL A 152 1.54 -2.63 5.41
CA VAL A 152 1.20 -3.90 6.08
C VAL A 152 2.00 -5.05 5.50
N GLY A 153 2.67 -5.81 6.38
CA GLY A 153 3.35 -7.06 5.99
C GLY A 153 4.85 -6.95 5.78
N GLY A 154 5.47 -5.83 6.18
CA GLY A 154 6.92 -5.67 6.38
C GLY A 154 7.79 -5.81 5.14
N LYS A 155 7.24 -5.76 3.93
CA LYS A 155 8.04 -5.69 2.70
C LYS A 155 8.65 -4.30 2.62
N THR A 156 9.98 -4.21 2.67
CA THR A 156 10.73 -2.97 2.52
C THR A 156 11.78 -3.15 1.45
N ALA A 157 11.91 -2.21 0.53
CA ALA A 157 12.78 -2.39 -0.62
C ALA A 157 13.17 -1.08 -1.30
N VAL A 158 14.18 -1.18 -2.16
CA VAL A 158 14.53 -0.20 -3.19
C VAL A 158 14.55 -0.84 -4.57
N ASN A 159 14.44 -0.01 -5.60
CA ASN A 159 14.51 -0.42 -6.99
C ASN A 159 15.97 -0.56 -7.45
N HIS A 160 16.14 -1.36 -8.48
CA HIS A 160 17.37 -1.51 -9.22
C HIS A 160 17.07 -1.34 -10.72
N PRO A 161 18.02 -0.86 -11.56
CA PRO A 161 17.78 -0.76 -13.01
C PRO A 161 17.32 -2.06 -13.68
N LEU A 162 17.63 -3.21 -13.10
CA LEU A 162 17.25 -4.53 -13.60
C LEU A 162 15.94 -5.09 -12.98
N GLY A 163 15.28 -4.36 -12.05
CA GLY A 163 14.04 -4.85 -11.48
C GLY A 163 13.52 -4.01 -10.32
N LYS A 164 12.19 -3.89 -10.24
CA LYS A 164 11.47 -3.17 -9.19
C LYS A 164 11.49 -3.99 -7.89
N ASN A 165 11.76 -3.34 -6.75
CA ASN A 165 11.72 -3.93 -5.40
C ASN A 165 12.58 -5.20 -5.22
N MET A 166 13.72 -5.30 -5.96
CA MET A 166 14.58 -6.49 -5.92
C MET A 166 15.51 -6.54 -4.71
N ILE A 167 15.80 -5.40 -4.11
CA ILE A 167 16.76 -5.26 -3.01
C ILE A 167 15.99 -4.77 -1.79
N GLY A 168 15.94 -5.56 -0.71
CA GLY A 168 15.17 -5.20 0.46
C GLY A 168 15.20 -6.24 1.56
N ALA A 169 14.34 -6.04 2.55
CA ALA A 169 14.19 -6.91 3.70
C ALA A 169 12.72 -7.10 4.09
N PHE A 170 12.39 -8.23 4.71
CA PHE A 170 11.18 -8.36 5.51
C PHE A 170 11.47 -7.79 6.89
N PHE A 171 10.97 -6.59 7.16
CA PHE A 171 11.19 -5.89 8.41
C PHE A 171 9.88 -5.26 8.90
N GLN A 172 9.36 -5.75 10.03
CA GLN A 172 8.07 -5.33 10.55
C GLN A 172 8.18 -4.03 11.36
N PRO A 173 7.23 -3.09 11.23
CA PRO A 173 7.21 -1.88 12.04
C PRO A 173 6.79 -2.17 13.48
N GLN A 174 7.10 -1.25 14.42
CA GLN A 174 6.60 -1.28 15.79
C GLN A 174 5.12 -0.91 15.87
N ALA A 175 4.65 -0.09 14.95
CA ALA A 175 3.27 0.32 14.78
C ALA A 175 3.06 0.97 13.40
N VAL A 176 1.81 0.98 12.94
CA VAL A 176 1.35 1.79 11.80
C VAL A 176 0.26 2.72 12.29
N LEU A 177 0.43 4.02 12.08
CA LEU A 177 -0.55 5.05 12.43
C LEU A 177 -1.24 5.54 11.16
N ILE A 178 -2.44 5.06 10.92
CA ILE A 178 -3.23 5.34 9.71
C ILE A 178 -4.19 6.49 10.01
N ASP A 179 -3.76 7.70 9.71
CA ASP A 179 -4.56 8.91 9.92
C ASP A 179 -5.40 9.21 8.69
N THR A 180 -6.72 9.06 8.81
CA THR A 180 -7.67 9.28 7.71
C THR A 180 -7.68 10.72 7.21
N GLN A 181 -7.26 11.70 8.02
CA GLN A 181 -7.19 13.11 7.59
C GLN A 181 -6.17 13.34 6.47
N THR A 182 -5.11 12.52 6.38
CA THR A 182 -4.12 12.66 5.32
C THR A 182 -4.72 12.47 3.93
N LEU A 183 -5.83 11.73 3.84
CA LEU A 183 -6.54 11.51 2.58
C LEU A 183 -7.30 12.76 2.10
N GLN A 184 -7.55 13.76 2.96
CA GLN A 184 -8.23 14.99 2.55
C GLN A 184 -7.37 15.85 1.63
N THR A 185 -6.05 15.78 1.76
CA THR A 185 -5.08 16.51 0.91
C THR A 185 -4.55 15.66 -0.23
N LEU A 186 -4.86 14.35 -0.27
CA LEU A 186 -4.39 13.45 -1.30
C LEU A 186 -5.02 13.80 -2.66
N PRO A 187 -4.23 13.97 -3.74
CA PRO A 187 -4.78 14.19 -5.07
C PRO A 187 -5.75 13.08 -5.50
N SER A 188 -6.80 13.45 -6.24
CA SER A 188 -7.85 12.49 -6.62
C SER A 188 -7.34 11.30 -7.44
N ARG A 189 -6.30 11.49 -8.27
CA ARG A 189 -5.67 10.41 -9.03
C ARG A 189 -4.97 9.40 -8.13
N GLU A 190 -4.26 9.88 -7.11
CA GLU A 190 -3.59 9.04 -6.11
C GLU A 190 -4.60 8.32 -5.21
N PHE A 191 -5.70 9.00 -4.87
CA PHE A 191 -6.81 8.38 -4.13
C PHE A 191 -7.43 7.24 -4.94
N ALA A 192 -7.73 7.49 -6.23
CA ALA A 192 -8.25 6.48 -7.14
C ALA A 192 -7.30 5.27 -7.25
N ALA A 193 -5.99 5.52 -7.39
CA ALA A 193 -4.99 4.44 -7.41
C ALA A 193 -5.03 3.58 -6.14
N GLY A 194 -5.21 4.17 -4.96
CA GLY A 194 -5.40 3.43 -3.72
C GLY A 194 -6.70 2.62 -3.68
N MET A 195 -7.78 3.13 -4.29
CA MET A 195 -9.06 2.42 -4.38
C MET A 195 -8.96 1.13 -5.19
N ALA A 196 -8.03 1.01 -6.14
CA ALA A 196 -7.80 -0.26 -6.84
C ALA A 196 -7.44 -1.39 -5.85
N GLU A 197 -6.58 -1.10 -4.87
CA GLU A 197 -6.21 -2.07 -3.83
C GLU A 197 -7.36 -2.37 -2.87
N VAL A 198 -8.16 -1.36 -2.51
CA VAL A 198 -9.37 -1.56 -1.69
C VAL A 198 -10.35 -2.52 -2.38
N ILE A 199 -10.64 -2.29 -3.66
CA ILE A 199 -11.53 -3.14 -4.47
C ILE A 199 -10.95 -4.55 -4.61
N LYS A 200 -9.65 -4.69 -4.79
CA LYS A 200 -8.96 -5.97 -4.88
C LYS A 200 -9.26 -6.87 -3.68
N TYR A 201 -9.22 -6.36 -2.45
CA TYR A 201 -9.50 -7.18 -1.26
C TYR A 201 -10.91 -7.78 -1.27
N GLY A 202 -11.90 -7.00 -1.68
CA GLY A 202 -13.26 -7.49 -1.85
C GLY A 202 -13.34 -8.65 -2.86
N LEU A 203 -12.64 -8.51 -3.97
CA LEU A 203 -12.64 -9.50 -5.05
C LEU A 203 -11.94 -10.80 -4.65
N ILE A 204 -10.80 -10.74 -3.95
CA ILE A 204 -9.95 -11.92 -3.71
C ILE A 204 -10.27 -12.70 -2.44
N SER A 205 -10.91 -12.07 -1.43
CA SER A 205 -11.03 -12.71 -0.10
C SER A 205 -12.22 -12.26 0.73
N ASP A 206 -13.08 -11.31 0.25
CA ASP A 206 -14.16 -10.75 1.06
C ASP A 206 -15.37 -10.30 0.23
N ALA A 207 -16.21 -11.24 -0.20
CA ALA A 207 -17.43 -10.92 -0.95
C ALA A 207 -18.41 -9.99 -0.23
N PRO A 208 -18.62 -10.06 1.11
CA PRO A 208 -19.39 -9.06 1.83
C PRO A 208 -18.83 -7.64 1.67
N PHE A 209 -17.50 -7.48 1.78
CA PHE A 209 -16.83 -6.20 1.60
C PHE A 209 -16.98 -5.69 0.15
N TYR A 210 -16.89 -6.58 -0.84
CA TYR A 210 -17.14 -6.18 -2.24
C TYR A 210 -18.55 -5.65 -2.45
N ARG A 211 -19.58 -6.29 -1.87
CA ARG A 211 -20.97 -5.79 -1.93
C ARG A 211 -21.13 -4.44 -1.25
N TRP A 212 -20.50 -4.26 -0.09
CA TRP A 212 -20.50 -2.97 0.59
C TRP A 212 -19.86 -1.88 -0.27
N LEU A 213 -18.74 -2.17 -0.97
CA LEU A 213 -18.09 -1.23 -1.89
C LEU A 213 -19.01 -0.80 -3.05
N LEU A 214 -19.84 -1.70 -3.58
CA LEU A 214 -20.82 -1.36 -4.63
C LEU A 214 -21.88 -0.38 -4.15
N GLU A 215 -22.27 -0.45 -2.88
CA GLU A 215 -23.32 0.41 -2.29
C GLU A 215 -22.75 1.74 -1.77
N ASP A 216 -21.60 1.71 -1.10
CA ASP A 216 -21.02 2.84 -0.37
C ASP A 216 -19.95 3.62 -1.17
N MET A 217 -19.68 3.29 -2.43
CA MET A 217 -18.71 3.99 -3.26
C MET A 217 -18.91 5.52 -3.30
N PRO A 218 -20.14 6.06 -3.40
CA PRO A 218 -20.36 7.51 -3.36
C PRO A 218 -19.84 8.17 -2.08
N ARG A 219 -19.97 7.53 -0.92
CA ARG A 219 -19.46 8.03 0.37
C ARG A 219 -17.94 8.01 0.43
N LEU A 220 -17.32 6.95 -0.14
CA LEU A 220 -15.88 6.85 -0.27
C LEU A 220 -15.32 7.96 -1.17
N LEU A 221 -15.94 8.21 -2.31
CA LEU A 221 -15.56 9.28 -3.23
C LEU A 221 -15.75 10.69 -2.62
N ALA A 222 -16.75 10.84 -1.76
CA ALA A 222 -16.94 12.06 -0.96
C ALA A 222 -15.93 12.16 0.20
N ARG A 223 -15.08 11.16 0.39
CA ARG A 223 -14.10 11.06 1.50
C ARG A 223 -14.74 11.18 2.88
N GLU A 224 -15.93 10.62 3.05
CA GLU A 224 -16.58 10.56 4.35
C GLU A 224 -15.72 9.75 5.33
N GLU A 225 -15.44 10.32 6.48
CA GLU A 225 -14.50 9.76 7.46
C GLU A 225 -14.88 8.33 7.90
N SER A 226 -16.17 8.09 8.18
CA SER A 226 -16.63 6.76 8.60
C SER A 226 -16.50 5.72 7.51
N ALA A 227 -16.81 6.08 6.25
CA ALA A 227 -16.64 5.16 5.11
C ALA A 227 -15.16 4.88 4.83
N LEU A 228 -14.28 5.90 4.92
CA LEU A 228 -12.84 5.72 4.77
C LEU A 228 -12.28 4.80 5.86
N ALA A 229 -12.66 5.04 7.13
CA ALA A 229 -12.19 4.22 8.25
C ALA A 229 -12.61 2.75 8.08
N GLU A 230 -13.86 2.49 7.68
CA GLU A 230 -14.38 1.15 7.42
C GLU A 230 -13.66 0.46 6.25
N ALA A 231 -13.47 1.15 5.12
CA ALA A 231 -12.75 0.61 3.97
C ALA A 231 -11.29 0.26 4.30
N ILE A 232 -10.62 1.13 5.05
CA ILE A 232 -9.23 0.93 5.48
C ILE A 232 -9.17 -0.25 6.46
N GLU A 233 -10.05 -0.30 7.45
CA GLU A 233 -10.10 -1.38 8.44
C GLU A 233 -10.33 -2.74 7.76
N CYS A 234 -11.34 -2.86 6.89
CA CYS A 234 -11.60 -4.09 6.14
C CYS A 234 -10.40 -4.50 5.26
N SER A 235 -9.77 -3.55 4.56
CA SER A 235 -8.61 -3.82 3.72
C SER A 235 -7.43 -4.31 4.55
N CYS A 236 -7.10 -3.61 5.63
CA CYS A 236 -6.03 -3.99 6.56
C CYS A 236 -6.28 -5.35 7.22
N ALA A 237 -7.53 -5.64 7.63
CA ALA A 237 -7.89 -6.93 8.22
C ALA A 237 -7.72 -8.08 7.22
N ASN A 238 -8.14 -7.89 5.97
CA ASN A 238 -7.94 -8.86 4.90
C ASN A 238 -6.45 -9.11 4.66
N LYS A 239 -5.65 -8.05 4.53
CA LYS A 239 -4.21 -8.18 4.34
C LYS A 239 -3.51 -8.82 5.53
N ALA A 240 -3.82 -8.38 6.75
CA ALA A 240 -3.23 -8.91 7.97
C ALA A 240 -3.46 -10.43 8.11
N ARG A 241 -4.66 -10.92 7.78
CA ARG A 241 -5.00 -12.35 7.77
C ARG A 241 -4.14 -13.14 6.80
N VAL A 242 -3.95 -12.62 5.58
CA VAL A 242 -3.12 -13.27 4.55
C VAL A 242 -1.64 -13.24 4.95
N VAL A 243 -1.15 -12.13 5.49
CA VAL A 243 0.25 -11.98 5.97
C VAL A 243 0.52 -12.89 7.16
N ALA A 244 -0.41 -13.00 8.11
CA ALA A 244 -0.28 -13.90 9.26
C ALA A 244 -0.19 -15.37 8.85
N ALA A 245 -0.89 -15.75 7.78
CA ALA A 245 -0.85 -17.11 7.23
C ALA A 245 0.42 -17.39 6.41
N ASP A 246 1.01 -16.36 5.77
CA ASP A 246 2.17 -16.50 4.89
C ASP A 246 2.99 -15.19 4.84
N GLU A 247 3.81 -14.97 5.86
CA GLU A 247 4.59 -13.73 5.97
C GLU A 247 5.56 -13.52 4.80
N ARG A 248 6.17 -14.58 4.27
CA ARG A 248 7.26 -14.51 3.28
C ARG A 248 6.84 -14.81 1.84
N GLU A 249 5.52 -14.85 1.57
CA GLU A 249 4.98 -15.04 0.22
C GLU A 249 5.40 -16.37 -0.44
N GLY A 250 5.39 -17.45 0.36
CA GLY A 250 5.70 -18.79 -0.14
C GLY A 250 4.48 -19.54 -0.70
N GLY A 251 3.25 -19.05 -0.48
CA GLY A 251 2.03 -19.75 -0.81
C GLY A 251 0.80 -18.85 -0.96
N VAL A 252 -0.09 -18.85 0.03
CA VAL A 252 -1.40 -18.19 -0.03
C VAL A 252 -1.31 -16.67 -0.25
N ARG A 253 -0.24 -16.01 0.18
CA ARG A 253 -0.03 -14.58 -0.01
C ARG A 253 0.03 -14.18 -1.50
N ALA A 254 0.25 -15.13 -2.40
CA ALA A 254 0.24 -14.87 -3.84
C ALA A 254 -1.10 -14.30 -4.35
N ILE A 255 -2.25 -14.59 -3.69
CA ILE A 255 -3.55 -14.06 -4.10
C ILE A 255 -3.62 -12.53 -4.06
N LEU A 256 -2.80 -11.88 -3.21
CA LEU A 256 -2.69 -10.41 -3.17
C LEU A 256 -2.19 -9.82 -4.50
N ASN A 257 -1.65 -10.64 -5.37
CA ASN A 257 -1.19 -10.21 -6.69
C ASN A 257 -2.27 -10.35 -7.81
N PHE A 258 -3.56 -10.42 -7.46
CA PHE A 258 -4.64 -10.36 -8.45
C PHE A 258 -4.52 -9.09 -9.29
N GLY A 259 -4.51 -9.23 -10.61
CA GLY A 259 -4.28 -8.14 -11.56
C GLY A 259 -2.82 -7.70 -11.73
N HIS A 260 -1.92 -8.04 -10.81
CA HIS A 260 -0.54 -7.51 -10.81
C HIS A 260 0.33 -8.06 -11.94
N THR A 261 0.13 -9.27 -12.42
CA THR A 261 0.95 -9.80 -13.53
C THR A 261 0.72 -8.99 -14.81
N PHE A 262 -0.52 -8.67 -15.12
CA PHE A 262 -0.86 -7.76 -16.22
C PHE A 262 -0.47 -6.31 -15.90
N GLY A 263 -0.72 -5.85 -14.67
CA GLY A 263 -0.39 -4.49 -14.21
C GLY A 263 1.11 -4.20 -14.31
N HIS A 264 1.98 -5.09 -13.86
CA HIS A 264 3.44 -4.92 -13.98
C HIS A 264 3.92 -4.89 -15.43
N ALA A 265 3.28 -5.65 -16.33
CA ALA A 265 3.56 -5.56 -17.76
C ALA A 265 3.21 -4.16 -18.30
N ILE A 266 2.05 -3.60 -17.88
CA ILE A 266 1.64 -2.23 -18.24
C ILE A 266 2.62 -1.20 -17.67
N GLU A 267 2.96 -1.25 -16.37
CA GLU A 267 3.93 -0.33 -15.75
C GLU A 267 5.29 -0.36 -16.48
N THR A 268 5.75 -1.55 -16.83
CA THR A 268 7.03 -1.72 -17.53
C THR A 268 7.01 -1.17 -18.94
N ALA A 269 5.93 -1.41 -19.69
CA ALA A 269 5.77 -0.93 -21.06
C ALA A 269 5.61 0.59 -21.14
N GLN A 270 4.89 1.18 -20.21
CA GLN A 270 4.59 2.61 -20.20
C GLN A 270 5.73 3.45 -19.59
N GLY A 271 6.66 2.82 -18.87
CA GLY A 271 7.68 3.51 -18.09
C GLY A 271 7.12 4.09 -16.79
N TYR A 272 8.00 4.19 -15.79
CA TYR A 272 7.60 4.63 -14.45
C TYR A 272 7.04 6.06 -14.45
N GLY A 273 5.89 6.25 -13.79
CA GLY A 273 5.25 7.55 -13.56
C GLY A 273 4.18 7.94 -14.59
N ASN A 274 4.09 7.28 -15.76
CA ASN A 274 3.03 7.55 -16.72
C ASN A 274 1.70 6.95 -16.26
N TRP A 275 1.73 5.71 -15.81
CA TRP A 275 0.62 5.05 -15.12
C TRP A 275 0.99 4.90 -13.64
N LEU A 276 0.05 5.25 -12.75
CA LEU A 276 0.17 4.92 -11.34
C LEU A 276 0.00 3.41 -11.15
N HIS A 277 0.63 2.86 -10.10
CA HIS A 277 0.53 1.44 -9.78
C HIS A 277 -0.92 0.95 -9.72
N GLY A 278 -1.81 1.65 -9.00
CA GLY A 278 -3.22 1.27 -8.90
C GLY A 278 -3.99 1.39 -10.21
N GLU A 279 -3.60 2.28 -11.12
CA GLU A 279 -4.19 2.36 -12.48
C GLU A 279 -3.83 1.11 -13.29
N ALA A 280 -2.57 0.71 -13.26
CA ALA A 280 -2.11 -0.50 -13.95
C ALA A 280 -2.72 -1.77 -13.35
N VAL A 281 -2.81 -1.86 -12.02
CA VAL A 281 -3.46 -2.97 -11.32
C VAL A 281 -4.95 -3.03 -11.63
N ALA A 282 -5.66 -1.90 -11.71
CA ALA A 282 -7.08 -1.86 -12.08
C ALA A 282 -7.34 -2.44 -13.47
N ALA A 283 -6.57 -2.00 -14.49
CA ALA A 283 -6.63 -2.58 -15.84
C ALA A 283 -6.29 -4.07 -15.81
N GLY A 284 -5.27 -4.46 -15.05
CA GLY A 284 -4.89 -5.85 -14.88
C GLY A 284 -5.95 -6.71 -14.17
N MET A 285 -6.67 -6.16 -13.19
CA MET A 285 -7.81 -6.83 -12.55
C MET A 285 -8.94 -7.08 -13.54
N MET A 286 -9.24 -6.11 -14.42
CA MET A 286 -10.23 -6.32 -15.47
C MET A 286 -9.82 -7.44 -16.44
N MET A 287 -8.54 -7.50 -16.82
CA MET A 287 -8.03 -8.58 -17.67
C MET A 287 -8.15 -9.94 -16.97
N ALA A 288 -7.74 -10.04 -15.70
CA ALA A 288 -7.86 -11.25 -14.91
C ALA A 288 -9.34 -11.66 -14.68
N MET A 289 -10.22 -10.69 -14.45
CA MET A 289 -11.67 -10.92 -14.29
C MET A 289 -12.30 -11.47 -15.58
N ARG A 290 -11.97 -10.90 -16.74
CA ARG A 290 -12.46 -11.40 -18.05
C ARG A 290 -11.92 -12.81 -18.34
N LEU A 291 -10.68 -13.12 -17.97
CA LEU A 291 -10.13 -14.46 -18.10
C LEU A 291 -10.86 -15.46 -17.18
N SER A 292 -11.19 -15.05 -15.95
CA SER A 292 -12.01 -15.86 -15.03
C SER A 292 -13.42 -16.11 -15.61
N ALA A 293 -14.03 -15.11 -16.26
CA ALA A 293 -15.33 -15.27 -16.93
C ALA A 293 -15.26 -16.21 -18.14
N ALA A 294 -14.22 -16.10 -18.98
CA ALA A 294 -14.00 -16.99 -20.11
C ALA A 294 -13.84 -18.46 -19.69
N ARG A 295 -13.32 -18.68 -18.45
CA ARG A 295 -13.23 -20.01 -17.83
C ARG A 295 -14.51 -20.45 -17.07
N GLY A 296 -15.56 -19.61 -17.09
CA GLY A 296 -16.84 -19.90 -16.43
C GLY A 296 -16.83 -19.82 -14.91
N GLN A 297 -15.84 -19.15 -14.32
CA GLN A 297 -15.67 -19.03 -12.88
C GLN A 297 -16.45 -17.84 -12.29
N VAL A 298 -16.64 -16.79 -13.08
CA VAL A 298 -17.46 -15.62 -12.76
C VAL A 298 -18.39 -15.32 -13.92
N THR A 299 -19.46 -14.56 -13.68
CA THR A 299 -20.46 -14.23 -14.68
C THR A 299 -20.11 -12.93 -15.44
N GLU A 300 -20.65 -12.74 -16.63
CA GLU A 300 -20.54 -11.47 -17.38
C GLU A 300 -21.15 -10.30 -16.61
N GLU A 301 -22.19 -10.54 -15.81
CA GLU A 301 -22.78 -9.51 -14.95
C GLU A 301 -21.79 -9.00 -13.90
N GLU A 302 -21.02 -9.91 -13.27
CA GLU A 302 -19.97 -9.57 -12.32
C GLU A 302 -18.81 -8.83 -12.99
N VAL A 303 -18.47 -9.15 -14.25
CA VAL A 303 -17.49 -8.38 -15.05
C VAL A 303 -17.97 -6.95 -15.26
N VAL A 304 -19.23 -6.75 -15.66
CA VAL A 304 -19.82 -5.42 -15.86
C VAL A 304 -19.92 -4.65 -14.54
N GLN A 305 -20.21 -5.30 -13.43
CA GLN A 305 -20.22 -4.66 -12.11
C GLN A 305 -18.83 -4.14 -11.73
N LEU A 306 -17.78 -4.94 -11.90
CA LEU A 306 -16.41 -4.50 -11.64
C LEU A 306 -16.01 -3.33 -12.55
N GLU A 307 -16.29 -3.44 -13.85
CA GLU A 307 -16.00 -2.37 -14.81
C GLU A 307 -16.69 -1.06 -14.40
N THR A 308 -17.97 -1.14 -14.01
CA THR A 308 -18.74 0.02 -13.55
C THR A 308 -18.12 0.64 -12.30
N LEU A 309 -17.72 -0.19 -11.32
CA LEU A 309 -17.11 0.25 -10.07
C LEU A 309 -15.77 0.97 -10.30
N LEU A 310 -14.90 0.40 -11.15
CA LEU A 310 -13.62 1.00 -11.50
C LEU A 310 -13.78 2.33 -12.24
N ARG A 311 -14.76 2.42 -13.16
CA ARG A 311 -15.08 3.68 -13.86
C ARG A 311 -15.60 4.76 -12.90
N GLN A 312 -16.41 4.41 -11.91
CA GLN A 312 -16.87 5.37 -10.89
C GLN A 312 -15.70 6.02 -10.12
N VAL A 313 -14.63 5.27 -9.93
CA VAL A 313 -13.41 5.73 -9.24
C VAL A 313 -12.42 6.41 -10.20
N ASN A 314 -12.74 6.56 -11.46
CA ASN A 314 -11.87 7.06 -12.53
C ASN A 314 -10.60 6.21 -12.75
N LEU A 315 -10.70 4.90 -12.59
CA LEU A 315 -9.63 3.96 -12.91
C LEU A 315 -9.77 3.40 -14.32
N PRO A 316 -8.63 3.10 -15.01
CA PRO A 316 -8.64 2.42 -16.29
C PRO A 316 -9.27 1.02 -16.19
N VAL A 317 -10.05 0.64 -17.21
CA VAL A 317 -10.72 -0.66 -17.32
C VAL A 317 -10.21 -1.49 -18.50
N ALA A 318 -9.20 -0.99 -19.19
CA ALA A 318 -8.52 -1.66 -20.29
C ALA A 318 -7.03 -1.28 -20.29
N PRO A 319 -6.17 -2.12 -20.86
CA PRO A 319 -4.76 -1.79 -21.01
C PRO A 319 -4.53 -0.67 -22.04
N PRO A 320 -3.32 -0.08 -22.10
CA PRO A 320 -2.94 0.85 -23.15
C PRO A 320 -3.13 0.22 -24.53
N LYS A 321 -3.79 0.95 -25.45
CA LYS A 321 -4.16 0.45 -26.79
C LYS A 321 -2.95 0.07 -27.66
N GLU A 322 -1.80 0.66 -27.38
CA GLU A 322 -0.54 0.39 -28.09
C GLU A 322 0.14 -0.90 -27.67
N MET A 323 -0.28 -1.56 -26.59
CA MET A 323 0.31 -2.80 -26.13
C MET A 323 -0.28 -4.00 -26.86
N SER A 324 0.55 -4.68 -27.64
CA SER A 324 0.16 -5.92 -28.32
C SER A 324 0.17 -7.15 -27.39
N ALA A 325 -0.54 -8.21 -27.81
CA ALA A 325 -0.50 -9.50 -27.10
C ALA A 325 0.93 -10.06 -26.97
N GLU A 326 1.74 -9.92 -28.03
CA GLU A 326 3.13 -10.35 -28.04
C GLU A 326 3.97 -9.62 -26.99
N GLN A 327 3.80 -8.29 -26.86
CA GLN A 327 4.48 -7.48 -25.87
C GLN A 327 4.05 -7.87 -24.44
N PHE A 328 2.78 -8.17 -24.20
CA PHE A 328 2.31 -8.67 -22.91
C PHE A 328 2.98 -10.00 -22.56
N LEU A 329 2.98 -10.97 -23.47
CA LEU A 329 3.59 -12.28 -23.24
C LEU A 329 5.09 -12.17 -22.94
N GLU A 330 5.81 -11.30 -23.67
CA GLU A 330 7.24 -11.06 -23.42
C GLU A 330 7.48 -10.48 -22.01
N LEU A 331 6.74 -9.44 -21.62
CA LEU A 331 6.93 -8.76 -20.34
C LEU A 331 6.49 -9.64 -19.16
N MET A 332 5.37 -10.36 -19.30
CA MET A 332 4.89 -11.30 -18.28
C MET A 332 5.85 -12.48 -18.11
N GLY A 333 6.49 -12.95 -19.19
CA GLY A 333 7.49 -14.03 -19.14
C GLY A 333 8.78 -13.64 -18.40
N ARG A 334 9.05 -12.35 -18.23
CA ARG A 334 10.19 -11.82 -17.45
C ARG A 334 9.85 -11.56 -15.97
N ASP A 335 8.58 -11.66 -15.57
CA ASP A 335 8.17 -11.43 -14.17
C ASP A 335 8.72 -12.56 -13.27
N LYS A 336 9.06 -12.21 -12.03
CA LYS A 336 9.48 -13.13 -10.95
C LYS A 336 8.53 -14.30 -10.69
N LYS A 337 7.30 -14.21 -11.18
CA LYS A 337 6.24 -15.19 -11.02
C LYS A 337 6.34 -16.38 -11.97
N VAL A 338 7.30 -16.38 -12.89
CA VAL A 338 7.61 -17.55 -13.73
C VAL A 338 8.41 -18.55 -12.89
N VAL A 339 7.78 -19.64 -12.50
CA VAL A 339 8.42 -20.76 -11.81
C VAL A 339 8.51 -21.92 -12.78
N ASP A 340 9.70 -22.46 -12.99
CA ASP A 340 9.95 -23.57 -13.91
C ASP A 340 9.44 -23.33 -15.36
N GLY A 341 9.47 -22.07 -15.81
CA GLY A 341 9.02 -21.68 -17.15
C GLY A 341 7.51 -21.60 -17.34
N ARG A 342 6.71 -21.73 -16.26
CA ARG A 342 5.25 -21.57 -16.30
C ARG A 342 4.84 -20.24 -15.72
N LEU A 343 3.97 -19.54 -16.42
CA LEU A 343 3.36 -18.30 -15.95
C LEU A 343 2.31 -18.64 -14.88
N ARG A 344 2.42 -18.00 -13.71
CA ARG A 344 1.43 -18.12 -12.64
C ARG A 344 0.57 -16.88 -12.59
N LEU A 345 -0.74 -17.05 -12.77
CA LEU A 345 -1.71 -15.97 -12.68
C LEU A 345 -2.57 -16.17 -11.43
N ILE A 346 -3.13 -15.06 -10.96
CA ILE A 346 -4.19 -15.10 -9.94
C ILE A 346 -5.50 -14.83 -10.66
N LEU A 347 -6.43 -15.77 -10.57
CA LEU A 347 -7.78 -15.67 -11.11
C LEU A 347 -8.82 -15.78 -9.99
N LEU A 348 -10.04 -15.34 -10.25
CA LEU A 348 -11.15 -15.52 -9.33
C LEU A 348 -11.82 -16.88 -9.62
N ARG A 349 -12.07 -17.65 -8.57
CA ARG A 349 -12.98 -18.79 -8.60
C ARG A 349 -14.43 -18.32 -8.41
N ALA A 350 -14.62 -17.27 -7.63
CA ALA A 350 -15.84 -16.53 -7.42
C ALA A 350 -15.49 -15.17 -6.82
N ILE A 351 -16.42 -14.21 -6.77
CA ILE A 351 -16.23 -12.97 -6.01
C ILE A 351 -15.96 -13.32 -4.53
N GLY A 352 -14.84 -12.82 -4.01
CA GLY A 352 -14.35 -13.11 -2.66
C GLY A 352 -13.51 -14.38 -2.55
N GLU A 353 -13.19 -15.04 -3.66
CA GLU A 353 -12.34 -16.24 -3.67
C GLU A 353 -11.40 -16.25 -4.88
N ALA A 354 -10.10 -16.08 -4.62
CA ALA A 354 -9.05 -16.10 -5.64
C ALA A 354 -8.18 -17.35 -5.50
N GLU A 355 -7.65 -17.81 -6.64
CA GLU A 355 -6.72 -18.94 -6.70
C GLU A 355 -5.51 -18.66 -7.60
N VAL A 356 -4.46 -19.41 -7.37
CA VAL A 356 -3.26 -19.41 -8.24
C VAL A 356 -3.47 -20.44 -9.33
N VAL A 357 -3.35 -20.03 -10.59
CA VAL A 357 -3.42 -20.92 -11.76
C VAL A 357 -2.11 -20.89 -12.54
N ASP A 358 -1.67 -22.01 -13.07
CA ASP A 358 -0.44 -22.17 -13.86
C ASP A 358 -0.65 -22.91 -15.20
N ASP A 359 -1.92 -23.08 -15.56
CA ASP A 359 -2.39 -23.79 -16.75
C ASP A 359 -2.98 -22.87 -17.83
N VAL A 360 -2.77 -21.55 -17.72
CA VAL A 360 -3.22 -20.60 -18.74
C VAL A 360 -2.31 -20.69 -19.96
N SER A 361 -2.89 -20.98 -21.12
CA SER A 361 -2.14 -21.11 -22.35
C SER A 361 -1.82 -19.73 -22.98
N PRO A 362 -0.75 -19.62 -23.78
CA PRO A 362 -0.49 -18.39 -24.54
C PRO A 362 -1.66 -18.00 -25.47
N GLU A 363 -2.35 -18.98 -26.05
CA GLU A 363 -3.48 -18.76 -26.94
C GLU A 363 -4.68 -18.14 -26.22
N GLU A 364 -4.96 -18.56 -24.96
CA GLU A 364 -5.98 -17.92 -24.11
C GLU A 364 -5.63 -16.46 -23.83
N LEU A 365 -4.35 -16.17 -23.55
CA LEU A 365 -3.89 -14.78 -23.31
C LEU A 365 -3.97 -13.91 -24.56
N VAL A 366 -3.59 -14.43 -25.72
CA VAL A 366 -3.73 -13.73 -26.99
C VAL A 366 -5.20 -13.42 -27.26
N THR A 367 -6.09 -14.42 -27.14
CA THR A 367 -7.53 -14.26 -27.33
C THR A 367 -8.12 -13.20 -26.39
N LEU A 368 -7.72 -13.22 -25.11
CA LEU A 368 -8.13 -12.22 -24.13
C LEU A 368 -7.70 -10.81 -24.56
N ILE A 369 -6.42 -10.64 -24.90
CA ILE A 369 -5.83 -9.31 -25.16
C ILE A 369 -6.37 -8.72 -26.47
N GLU A 370 -6.52 -9.53 -27.50
CA GLU A 370 -7.09 -9.11 -28.80
C GLU A 370 -8.60 -8.82 -28.73
N GLY A 371 -9.28 -9.32 -27.71
CA GLY A 371 -10.70 -9.08 -27.45
C GLY A 371 -11.00 -7.84 -26.60
N LEU A 372 -9.95 -7.12 -26.13
CA LEU A 372 -10.10 -5.91 -25.30
C LEU A 372 -10.16 -4.66 -26.15
#